data_6ffc98e9eee000bcd53dcb3878f63e11
#
_entry.id   6ffc98e9eee000bcd53dcb3878f63e11
#
_cell.length_a   1.000
_cell.length_b   1.000
_cell.length_c   1.000
_cell.angle_alpha   90.00
_cell.angle_beta   90.00
_cell.angle_gamma   90.00
#
_symmetry.space_group_name_H-M   'P 1'
#
loop_
_entity.id
_entity.type
_entity.pdbx_description
1 polymer ?
#
loop_
_entity_poly.entity_id
_entity_poly.type
_entity_poly.pdbx_seq_one_letter_code
_entity_poly.pdbx_strand_id
1 'polypeptide(L)'
;MKTDPGWVPIPGETPIDDVSGLLIKDIGTRGQLNQAEAENITLVVAKYFVGRLTEADAPFTFDWVFALHKEMFGRVWAWAGSPRTCNLNLGCPAHDVEANVLGLVQDISYWGKGPYSLIEDAALLHYRAVKIHPFLNGNGRWARMLANIWLRLHGSDPVLWPEPQIGEVSPIRSEYIAAIQAADRLDYAPLVKLHQQYASR
;
A
#
# COMPACT_ATOMS: atom_id res chain seq x y z
N MET A 1 14.70 12.85 -20.03
CA MET A 1 13.78 12.94 -18.89
C MET A 1 12.59 13.79 -19.30
N LYS A 2 11.39 13.25 -19.31
CA LYS A 2 10.17 14.05 -19.35
C LYS A 2 10.01 14.65 -17.98
N THR A 3 10.20 15.96 -17.88
CA THR A 3 10.06 16.71 -16.63
C THR A 3 8.61 16.71 -16.15
N ASP A 4 8.47 16.73 -14.83
CA ASP A 4 7.27 16.93 -14.05
C ASP A 4 6.22 17.77 -14.79
N PRO A 5 4.98 17.28 -14.95
CA PRO A 5 3.87 18.07 -15.49
C PRO A 5 3.34 19.14 -14.52
N GLY A 6 4.11 19.53 -13.48
CA GLY A 6 3.72 20.55 -12.51
C GLY A 6 2.74 20.05 -11.45
N TRP A 7 2.75 18.77 -11.14
CA TRP A 7 1.88 18.18 -10.12
C TRP A 7 2.40 18.51 -8.72
N VAL A 8 1.67 19.34 -8.02
CA VAL A 8 2.03 19.75 -6.66
C VAL A 8 1.97 18.54 -5.73
N PRO A 9 3.09 18.17 -5.07
CA PRO A 9 3.10 17.09 -4.09
C PRO A 9 2.18 17.41 -2.91
N ILE A 10 1.50 16.41 -2.40
CA ILE A 10 0.70 16.54 -1.18
C ILE A 10 1.49 16.01 0.03
N PRO A 11 1.26 16.54 1.26
CA PRO A 11 1.99 16.11 2.46
C PRO A 11 1.98 14.59 2.65
N GLY A 12 3.16 13.99 2.93
CA GLY A 12 3.33 12.55 3.14
C GLY A 12 3.24 11.71 1.87
N GLU A 13 3.43 12.30 0.70
CA GLU A 13 3.52 11.61 -0.58
C GLU A 13 4.98 11.52 -1.05
N THR A 14 5.30 10.44 -1.77
CA THR A 14 6.49 10.44 -2.62
C THR A 14 6.18 11.24 -3.88
N PRO A 15 6.90 12.34 -4.16
CA PRO A 15 6.71 13.10 -5.38
C PRO A 15 6.88 12.22 -6.62
N ILE A 16 6.09 12.48 -7.67
CA ILE A 16 6.26 11.83 -8.97
C ILE A 16 7.06 12.80 -9.85
N ASP A 17 8.37 12.80 -9.65
CA ASP A 17 9.28 13.70 -10.38
C ASP A 17 9.67 13.12 -11.75
N ASP A 18 9.47 11.83 -11.97
CA ASP A 18 9.80 11.12 -13.21
C ASP A 18 8.60 10.32 -13.72
N VAL A 19 8.07 10.74 -14.85
CA VAL A 19 6.98 10.06 -15.57
C VAL A 19 7.49 9.21 -16.74
N SER A 20 8.79 8.97 -16.86
CA SER A 20 9.38 8.18 -17.97
C SER A 20 8.85 6.74 -18.01
N GLY A 21 8.46 6.19 -16.87
CA GLY A 21 7.86 4.86 -16.75
C GLY A 21 6.35 4.80 -17.02
N LEU A 22 5.69 5.92 -17.36
CA LEU A 22 4.26 5.95 -17.63
C LEU A 22 3.94 5.24 -18.95
N LEU A 23 3.09 4.21 -18.89
CA LEU A 23 2.69 3.40 -20.05
C LEU A 23 1.50 3.99 -20.81
N ILE A 24 0.68 4.79 -20.13
CA ILE A 24 -0.52 5.41 -20.71
C ILE A 24 -0.11 6.73 -21.35
N LYS A 25 -0.50 6.89 -22.63
CA LYS A 25 -0.33 8.15 -23.36
C LYS A 25 -1.40 9.16 -22.95
N ASP A 26 -1.08 10.45 -23.10
CA ASP A 26 -2.04 11.57 -22.95
C ASP A 26 -2.56 11.80 -21.52
N ILE A 27 -1.86 11.32 -20.48
CA ILE A 27 -2.08 11.75 -19.11
C ILE A 27 -1.35 13.09 -18.88
N GLY A 28 -2.12 14.16 -18.80
CA GLY A 28 -1.61 15.53 -18.57
C GLY A 28 -1.87 16.06 -17.17
N THR A 29 -2.71 15.38 -16.36
CA THR A 29 -3.06 15.84 -15.02
C THR A 29 -2.95 14.73 -13.98
N ARG A 30 -2.74 15.13 -12.71
CA ARG A 30 -2.76 14.22 -11.56
C ARG A 30 -4.08 13.45 -11.44
N GLY A 31 -5.20 14.14 -11.70
CA GLY A 31 -6.52 13.50 -11.67
C GLY A 31 -6.67 12.36 -12.67
N GLN A 32 -6.17 12.56 -13.90
CA GLN A 32 -6.18 11.51 -14.92
C GLN A 32 -5.30 10.32 -14.53
N LEU A 33 -4.13 10.57 -13.92
CA LEU A 33 -3.28 9.50 -13.39
C LEU A 33 -3.97 8.73 -12.28
N ASN A 34 -4.52 9.43 -11.30
CA ASN A 34 -5.23 8.82 -10.17
C ASN A 34 -6.41 7.97 -10.65
N GLN A 35 -7.13 8.43 -11.67
CA GLN A 35 -8.23 7.68 -12.30
C GLN A 35 -7.73 6.38 -12.94
N ALA A 36 -6.67 6.45 -13.76
CA ALA A 36 -6.11 5.28 -14.40
C ALA A 36 -5.57 4.23 -13.40
N GLU A 37 -4.92 4.69 -12.33
CA GLU A 37 -4.47 3.82 -11.26
C GLU A 37 -5.66 3.20 -10.49
N ALA A 38 -6.71 3.97 -10.21
CA ALA A 38 -7.92 3.47 -9.53
C ALA A 38 -8.64 2.40 -10.35
N GLU A 39 -8.73 2.58 -11.67
CA GLU A 39 -9.30 1.57 -12.58
C GLU A 39 -8.51 0.27 -12.54
N ASN A 40 -7.18 0.35 -12.54
CA ASN A 40 -6.33 -0.84 -12.44
C ASN A 40 -6.50 -1.53 -11.08
N ILE A 41 -6.55 -0.78 -9.97
CA ILE A 41 -6.75 -1.29 -8.62
C ILE A 41 -8.13 -1.96 -8.49
N THR A 42 -9.18 -1.44 -9.14
CA THR A 42 -10.52 -2.04 -9.12
C THR A 42 -10.52 -3.48 -9.62
N LEU A 43 -9.71 -3.82 -10.61
CA LEU A 43 -9.57 -5.20 -11.09
C LEU A 43 -8.94 -6.11 -10.03
N VAL A 44 -8.00 -5.59 -9.28
CA VAL A 44 -7.35 -6.31 -8.16
C VAL A 44 -8.35 -6.53 -7.02
N VAL A 45 -9.15 -5.51 -6.69
CA VAL A 45 -10.25 -5.64 -5.72
C VAL A 45 -11.22 -6.74 -6.17
N ALA A 46 -11.65 -6.75 -7.42
CA ALA A 46 -12.51 -7.81 -7.94
C ALA A 46 -11.88 -9.20 -7.80
N LYS A 47 -10.58 -9.33 -8.07
CA LYS A 47 -9.85 -10.61 -7.97
C LYS A 47 -9.82 -11.15 -6.54
N TYR A 48 -9.50 -10.32 -5.55
CA TYR A 48 -9.22 -10.79 -4.18
C TYR A 48 -10.42 -10.69 -3.22
N PHE A 49 -11.48 -9.94 -3.58
CA PHE A 49 -12.62 -9.73 -2.66
C PHE A 49 -13.94 -10.29 -3.18
N VAL A 50 -14.00 -10.76 -4.43
CA VAL A 50 -15.17 -11.46 -4.95
C VAL A 50 -14.95 -12.97 -4.86
N GLY A 51 -15.89 -13.69 -4.22
CA GLY A 51 -15.80 -15.14 -4.05
C GLY A 51 -14.93 -15.58 -2.88
N ARG A 52 -14.45 -16.83 -2.93
CA ARG A 52 -13.61 -17.43 -1.90
C ARG A 52 -12.14 -17.16 -2.21
N LEU A 53 -11.43 -16.61 -1.24
CA LEU A 53 -9.99 -16.43 -1.30
C LEU A 53 -9.29 -17.59 -0.56
N THR A 54 -8.20 -18.10 -1.12
CA THR A 54 -7.39 -19.16 -0.53
C THR A 54 -5.92 -18.74 -0.42
N GLU A 55 -5.13 -19.46 0.38
CA GLU A 55 -3.68 -19.25 0.46
C GLU A 55 -2.97 -19.47 -0.89
N ALA A 56 -3.53 -20.27 -1.79
CA ALA A 56 -2.98 -20.44 -3.14
C ALA A 56 -3.15 -19.18 -4.00
N ASP A 57 -4.21 -18.41 -3.76
CA ASP A 57 -4.49 -17.16 -4.47
C ASP A 57 -3.64 -16.00 -3.94
N ALA A 58 -3.33 -16.03 -2.63
CA ALA A 58 -2.55 -14.99 -1.95
C ALA A 58 -1.55 -15.66 -0.96
N PRO A 59 -0.44 -16.23 -1.46
CA PRO A 59 0.47 -17.05 -0.65
C PRO A 59 1.39 -16.23 0.26
N PHE A 60 1.36 -14.92 0.20
CA PHE A 60 2.20 -14.01 0.97
C PHE A 60 3.70 -14.35 0.88
N THR A 61 4.15 -14.87 -0.25
CA THR A 61 5.57 -15.09 -0.54
C THR A 61 6.26 -13.78 -0.94
N PHE A 62 7.59 -13.77 -0.88
CA PHE A 62 8.41 -12.64 -1.33
C PHE A 62 8.01 -12.18 -2.75
N ASP A 63 7.96 -13.10 -3.70
CA ASP A 63 7.61 -12.78 -5.10
C ASP A 63 6.17 -12.29 -5.24
N TRP A 64 5.25 -12.87 -4.47
CA TRP A 64 3.84 -12.50 -4.56
C TRP A 64 3.57 -11.07 -4.07
N VAL A 65 4.24 -10.60 -3.03
CA VAL A 65 4.02 -9.23 -2.53
C VAL A 65 4.47 -8.17 -3.55
N PHE A 66 5.50 -8.47 -4.34
CA PHE A 66 5.88 -7.64 -5.49
C PHE A 66 4.90 -7.79 -6.66
N ALA A 67 4.46 -9.02 -6.96
CA ALA A 67 3.47 -9.29 -7.99
C ALA A 67 2.14 -8.56 -7.71
N LEU A 68 1.69 -8.48 -6.44
CA LEU A 68 0.51 -7.71 -6.05
C LEU A 68 0.63 -6.24 -6.46
N HIS A 69 1.78 -5.60 -6.21
CA HIS A 69 1.99 -4.22 -6.66
C HIS A 69 1.96 -4.10 -8.18
N LYS A 70 2.52 -5.07 -8.90
CA LYS A 70 2.45 -5.12 -10.36
C LYS A 70 1.01 -5.27 -10.87
N GLU A 71 0.20 -6.10 -10.21
CA GLU A 71 -1.23 -6.22 -10.52
C GLU A 71 -1.96 -4.89 -10.32
N MET A 72 -1.65 -4.15 -9.23
CA MET A 72 -2.30 -2.88 -8.90
C MET A 72 -1.93 -1.74 -9.85
N PHE A 73 -0.71 -1.72 -10.39
CA PHE A 73 -0.17 -0.54 -11.07
C PHE A 73 0.45 -0.83 -12.45
N GLY A 74 0.60 -2.10 -12.83
CA GLY A 74 1.36 -2.50 -14.02
C GLY A 74 0.73 -2.13 -15.37
N ARG A 75 -0.54 -1.73 -15.40
CA ARG A 75 -1.15 -1.15 -16.61
C ARG A 75 -0.84 0.33 -16.78
N VAL A 76 -0.36 0.97 -15.72
CA VAL A 76 -0.07 2.40 -15.67
C VAL A 76 1.43 2.64 -15.68
N TRP A 77 2.20 1.82 -14.95
CA TRP A 77 3.61 2.04 -14.72
C TRP A 77 4.49 0.84 -15.11
N ALA A 78 5.51 1.07 -15.92
CA ALA A 78 6.46 0.04 -16.35
C ALA A 78 7.30 -0.54 -15.19
N TRP A 79 7.58 0.26 -14.18
CA TRP A 79 8.34 -0.15 -12.98
C TRP A 79 7.49 -0.85 -11.92
N ALA A 80 6.16 -0.94 -12.09
CA ALA A 80 5.29 -1.58 -11.12
C ALA A 80 5.73 -3.01 -10.79
N GLY A 81 5.80 -3.32 -9.50
CA GLY A 81 6.26 -4.61 -9.01
C GLY A 81 7.78 -4.76 -8.92
N SER A 82 8.56 -3.75 -9.32
CA SER A 82 10.01 -3.76 -9.15
C SER A 82 10.39 -3.01 -7.87
N PRO A 83 11.32 -3.53 -7.04
CA PRO A 83 11.84 -2.79 -5.91
C PRO A 83 12.56 -1.53 -6.39
N ARG A 84 12.44 -0.45 -5.63
CA ARG A 84 13.20 0.77 -5.92
C ARG A 84 14.68 0.57 -5.67
N THR A 85 15.50 1.21 -6.49
CA THR A 85 16.96 1.18 -6.39
C THR A 85 17.56 2.50 -5.87
N CYS A 86 16.70 3.50 -5.59
CA CYS A 86 17.12 4.79 -5.05
C CYS A 86 16.44 5.08 -3.71
N ASN A 87 17.08 5.91 -2.90
CA ASN A 87 16.49 6.42 -1.67
C ASN A 87 15.40 7.44 -2.01
N LEU A 88 14.30 7.38 -1.27
CA LEU A 88 13.20 8.33 -1.34
C LEU A 88 13.15 9.15 -0.04
N ASN A 89 12.25 10.13 0.00
CA ASN A 89 11.95 10.89 1.20
C ASN A 89 11.31 10.08 2.33
N LEU A 90 10.79 8.89 2.00
CA LEU A 90 10.15 7.94 2.91
C LEU A 90 10.71 6.53 2.70
N GLY A 91 10.59 5.71 3.73
CA GLY A 91 10.98 4.30 3.67
C GLY A 91 12.38 4.01 4.20
N CYS A 92 12.77 2.75 4.16
CA CYS A 92 14.10 2.29 4.51
C CYS A 92 15.13 2.64 3.42
N PRO A 93 16.46 2.54 3.67
CA PRO A 93 17.45 2.61 2.61
C PRO A 93 17.15 1.64 1.47
N ALA A 94 17.44 2.06 0.22
CA ALA A 94 17.09 1.25 -0.95
C ALA A 94 17.73 -0.16 -0.93
N HIS A 95 18.96 -0.28 -0.44
CA HIS A 95 19.68 -1.54 -0.34
C HIS A 95 19.10 -2.50 0.72
N ASP A 96 18.25 -2.01 1.63
CA ASP A 96 17.60 -2.82 2.67
C ASP A 96 16.19 -3.28 2.28
N VAL A 97 15.65 -2.80 1.15
CA VAL A 97 14.27 -3.06 0.74
C VAL A 97 13.96 -4.55 0.69
N GLU A 98 14.75 -5.31 -0.06
CA GLU A 98 14.50 -6.74 -0.25
C GLU A 98 14.63 -7.54 1.05
N ALA A 99 15.65 -7.24 1.86
CA ALA A 99 15.82 -7.88 3.16
C ALA A 99 14.66 -7.58 4.12
N ASN A 100 14.19 -6.34 4.14
CA ASN A 100 13.06 -5.95 4.98
C ASN A 100 11.73 -6.56 4.50
N VAL A 101 11.53 -6.68 3.19
CA VAL A 101 10.34 -7.37 2.63
C VAL A 101 10.40 -8.87 2.96
N LEU A 102 11.56 -9.50 2.86
CA LEU A 102 11.72 -10.90 3.25
C LEU A 102 11.40 -11.10 4.73
N GLY A 103 11.91 -10.25 5.61
CA GLY A 103 11.59 -10.26 7.04
C GLY A 103 10.08 -10.05 7.30
N LEU A 104 9.43 -9.13 6.59
CA LEU A 104 7.99 -8.91 6.69
C LEU A 104 7.21 -10.18 6.34
N VAL A 105 7.54 -10.82 5.22
CA VAL A 105 6.88 -12.05 4.75
C VAL A 105 7.06 -13.20 5.75
N GLN A 106 8.25 -13.35 6.33
CA GLN A 106 8.51 -14.35 7.37
C GLN A 106 7.63 -14.10 8.60
N ASP A 107 7.53 -12.87 9.07
CA ASP A 107 6.75 -12.53 10.26
C ASP A 107 5.24 -12.70 10.06
N ILE A 108 4.72 -12.46 8.87
CA ILE A 108 3.30 -12.66 8.52
C ILE A 108 2.84 -14.10 8.84
N SER A 109 3.70 -15.09 8.68
CA SER A 109 3.38 -16.50 8.95
C SER A 109 3.01 -16.78 10.41
N TYR A 110 3.39 -15.92 11.33
CA TYR A 110 3.10 -16.02 12.77
C TYR A 110 1.88 -15.21 13.20
N TRP A 111 1.44 -14.24 12.40
CA TRP A 111 0.30 -13.39 12.72
C TRP A 111 -1.02 -14.16 12.58
N GLY A 112 -2.06 -13.69 13.26
CA GLY A 112 -3.34 -14.38 13.36
C GLY A 112 -3.34 -15.58 14.32
N LYS A 113 -2.20 -15.90 14.94
CA LYS A 113 -2.03 -17.00 15.91
C LYS A 113 -1.59 -16.51 17.30
N GLY A 114 -1.31 -15.21 17.41
CA GLY A 114 -0.82 -14.56 18.61
C GLY A 114 -1.95 -14.02 19.50
N PRO A 115 -1.60 -13.20 20.52
CA PRO A 115 -2.55 -12.62 21.46
C PRO A 115 -3.32 -11.42 20.90
N TYR A 116 -2.93 -10.90 19.74
CA TYR A 116 -3.54 -9.73 19.11
C TYR A 116 -4.77 -10.13 18.29
N SER A 117 -5.71 -9.20 18.16
CA SER A 117 -6.84 -9.35 17.23
C SER A 117 -6.36 -9.28 15.79
N LEU A 118 -7.14 -9.85 14.86
CA LEU A 118 -6.81 -9.78 13.42
C LEU A 118 -6.67 -8.33 12.93
N ILE A 119 -7.43 -7.39 13.51
CA ILE A 119 -7.35 -5.98 13.12
C ILE A 119 -6.06 -5.32 13.62
N GLU A 120 -5.53 -5.72 14.77
CA GLU A 120 -4.24 -5.25 15.29
C GLU A 120 -3.09 -5.80 14.45
N ASP A 121 -3.12 -7.09 14.12
CA ASP A 121 -2.13 -7.70 13.22
C ASP A 121 -2.16 -7.06 11.82
N ALA A 122 -3.35 -6.80 11.27
CA ALA A 122 -3.49 -6.10 9.99
C ALA A 122 -2.96 -4.66 10.04
N ALA A 123 -3.17 -3.95 11.15
CA ALA A 123 -2.62 -2.61 11.33
C ALA A 123 -1.09 -2.64 11.42
N LEU A 124 -0.51 -3.64 12.08
CA LEU A 124 0.94 -3.83 12.13
C LEU A 124 1.51 -4.19 10.75
N LEU A 125 0.85 -5.07 10.00
CA LEU A 125 1.22 -5.41 8.62
C LEU A 125 1.23 -4.15 7.73
N HIS A 126 0.14 -3.38 7.80
CA HIS A 126 0.01 -2.13 7.06
C HIS A 126 1.15 -1.16 7.40
N TYR A 127 1.40 -0.90 8.69
CA TYR A 127 2.48 -0.01 9.12
C TYR A 127 3.85 -0.48 8.61
N ARG A 128 4.20 -1.75 8.80
CA ARG A 128 5.50 -2.29 8.38
C ARG A 128 5.69 -2.21 6.87
N ALA A 129 4.65 -2.49 6.09
CA ALA A 129 4.68 -2.36 4.64
C ALA A 129 4.92 -0.91 4.20
N VAL A 130 4.22 0.06 4.83
CA VAL A 130 4.45 1.50 4.59
C VAL A 130 5.86 1.91 4.99
N LYS A 131 6.37 1.40 6.13
CA LYS A 131 7.71 1.74 6.63
C LYS A 131 8.83 1.25 5.73
N ILE A 132 8.69 0.07 5.12
CA ILE A 132 9.66 -0.45 4.14
C ILE A 132 9.65 0.43 2.88
N HIS A 133 8.45 0.79 2.39
CA HIS A 133 8.27 1.63 1.21
C HIS A 133 9.01 1.09 -0.02
N PRO A 134 8.69 -0.14 -0.48
CA PRO A 134 9.55 -0.87 -1.42
C PRO A 134 9.51 -0.35 -2.86
N PHE A 135 8.54 0.48 -3.25
CA PHE A 135 8.32 0.90 -4.64
C PHE A 135 8.55 2.41 -4.82
N LEU A 136 8.69 2.83 -6.07
CA LEU A 136 8.84 4.25 -6.42
C LEU A 136 7.58 5.07 -6.07
N ASN A 137 6.40 4.47 -6.16
CA ASN A 137 5.13 5.08 -5.76
C ASN A 137 4.10 4.00 -5.42
N GLY A 138 2.89 4.39 -4.93
CA GLY A 138 1.78 3.47 -4.66
C GLY A 138 1.90 2.69 -3.35
N ASN A 139 2.95 2.90 -2.55
CA ASN A 139 3.25 2.11 -1.35
C ASN A 139 2.12 2.11 -0.31
N GLY A 140 1.47 3.23 -0.06
CA GLY A 140 0.36 3.32 0.89
C GLY A 140 -0.85 2.50 0.44
N ARG A 141 -1.24 2.60 -0.82
CA ARG A 141 -2.36 1.83 -1.40
C ARG A 141 -2.05 0.35 -1.42
N TRP A 142 -0.82 -0.02 -1.79
CA TRP A 142 -0.35 -1.40 -1.74
C TRP A 142 -0.36 -1.96 -0.31
N ALA A 143 0.11 -1.22 0.68
CA ALA A 143 0.14 -1.66 2.07
C ALA A 143 -1.27 -1.87 2.64
N ARG A 144 -2.23 -0.99 2.32
CA ARG A 144 -3.64 -1.16 2.68
C ARG A 144 -4.28 -2.37 1.99
N MET A 145 -3.98 -2.57 0.70
CA MET A 145 -4.43 -3.75 -0.05
C MET A 145 -3.87 -5.04 0.54
N LEU A 146 -2.57 -5.06 0.85
CA LEU A 146 -1.89 -6.20 1.46
C LEU A 146 -2.55 -6.60 2.79
N ALA A 147 -2.79 -5.63 3.67
CA ALA A 147 -3.46 -5.84 4.96
C ALA A 147 -4.90 -6.34 4.79
N ASN A 148 -5.64 -5.80 3.83
CA ASN A 148 -7.01 -6.22 3.54
C ASN A 148 -7.10 -7.65 2.97
N ILE A 149 -6.17 -8.04 2.09
CA ILE A 149 -6.10 -9.42 1.58
C ILE A 149 -5.76 -10.38 2.73
N TRP A 150 -4.86 -9.98 3.62
CA TRP A 150 -4.52 -10.77 4.80
C TRP A 150 -5.74 -10.97 5.73
N LEU A 151 -6.49 -9.91 6.04
CA LEU A 151 -7.75 -10.00 6.81
C LEU A 151 -8.72 -10.98 6.15
N ARG A 152 -8.90 -10.88 4.84
CA ARG A 152 -9.81 -11.74 4.08
C ARG A 152 -9.42 -13.21 4.16
N LEU A 153 -8.13 -13.55 4.07
CA LEU A 153 -7.63 -14.92 4.25
C LEU A 153 -7.93 -15.49 5.65
N HIS A 154 -7.95 -14.63 6.67
CA HIS A 154 -8.26 -15.01 8.04
C HIS A 154 -9.76 -14.93 8.37
N GLY A 155 -10.63 -14.80 7.35
CA GLY A 155 -12.08 -14.80 7.52
C GLY A 155 -12.65 -13.50 8.11
N SER A 156 -11.87 -12.42 8.10
CA SER A 156 -12.33 -11.10 8.51
C SER A 156 -12.68 -10.23 7.30
N ASP A 157 -13.58 -9.29 7.48
CA ASP A 157 -13.93 -8.31 6.45
C ASP A 157 -12.80 -7.28 6.25
N PRO A 158 -12.66 -6.72 5.04
CA PRO A 158 -11.66 -5.71 4.76
C PRO A 158 -11.98 -4.38 5.44
N VAL A 159 -10.96 -3.57 5.64
CA VAL A 159 -11.09 -2.17 6.05
C VAL A 159 -11.46 -1.32 4.84
N LEU A 160 -12.57 -0.61 4.90
CA LEU A 160 -13.09 0.24 3.82
C LEU A 160 -12.44 1.64 3.89
N TRP A 161 -11.20 1.72 3.47
CA TRP A 161 -10.45 2.97 3.50
C TRP A 161 -11.08 4.04 2.62
N PRO A 162 -11.22 5.28 3.11
CA PRO A 162 -11.70 6.42 2.31
C PRO A 162 -10.59 6.90 1.36
N GLU A 163 -10.26 6.08 0.37
CA GLU A 163 -9.13 6.29 -0.56
C GLU A 163 -9.10 7.67 -1.22
N PRO A 164 -10.25 8.25 -1.69
CA PRO A 164 -10.23 9.60 -2.25
C PRO A 164 -9.73 10.64 -1.25
N GLN A 165 -10.20 10.58 0.00
CA GLN A 165 -9.81 11.54 1.04
C GLN A 165 -8.37 11.33 1.53
N ILE A 166 -7.89 10.08 1.54
CA ILE A 166 -6.47 9.77 1.84
C ILE A 166 -5.58 10.21 0.67
N GLY A 167 -6.06 10.15 -0.56
CA GLY A 167 -5.35 10.57 -1.77
C GLY A 167 -5.23 12.09 -1.98
N GLU A 168 -5.92 12.89 -1.17
CA GLU A 168 -5.99 14.35 -1.28
C GLU A 168 -5.59 15.04 0.03
N VAL A 169 -5.38 16.35 -0.02
CA VAL A 169 -5.19 17.15 1.21
C VAL A 169 -6.52 17.22 1.97
N SER A 170 -6.59 16.51 3.09
CA SER A 170 -7.81 16.40 3.89
C SER A 170 -7.49 16.18 5.37
N PRO A 171 -8.45 16.40 6.29
CA PRO A 171 -8.31 16.03 7.71
C PRO A 171 -8.04 14.52 7.88
N ILE A 172 -8.71 13.67 7.09
CA ILE A 172 -8.55 12.21 7.13
C ILE A 172 -7.13 11.82 6.76
N ARG A 173 -6.55 12.43 5.72
CA ARG A 173 -5.14 12.21 5.37
C ARG A 173 -4.21 12.63 6.50
N SER A 174 -4.46 13.78 7.10
CA SER A 174 -3.63 14.27 8.22
C SER A 174 -3.68 13.32 9.41
N GLU A 175 -4.86 12.81 9.76
CA GLU A 175 -5.05 11.81 10.81
C GLU A 175 -4.32 10.49 10.47
N TYR A 176 -4.45 10.02 9.24
CA TYR A 176 -3.75 8.83 8.76
C TYR A 176 -2.22 8.97 8.85
N ILE A 177 -1.66 10.10 8.38
CA ILE A 177 -0.22 10.35 8.47
C ILE A 177 0.24 10.42 9.94
N ALA A 178 -0.52 11.11 10.79
CA ALA A 178 -0.22 11.19 12.22
C ALA A 178 -0.22 9.81 12.89
N ALA A 179 -1.14 8.92 12.50
CA ALA A 179 -1.20 7.54 13.00
C ALA A 179 0.02 6.72 12.56
N ILE A 180 0.49 6.86 11.32
CA ILE A 180 1.73 6.22 10.85
C ILE A 180 2.94 6.75 11.61
N GLN A 181 3.03 8.07 11.84
CA GLN A 181 4.11 8.69 12.62
C GLN A 181 4.08 8.30 14.10
N ALA A 182 2.91 8.05 14.69
CA ALA A 182 2.79 7.51 16.05
C ALA A 182 3.37 6.08 16.11
N ALA A 183 3.06 5.26 15.12
CA ALA A 183 3.60 3.90 15.00
C ALA A 183 5.14 3.88 14.85
N ASP A 184 5.76 4.91 14.25
CA ASP A 184 7.23 5.08 14.25
C ASP A 184 7.83 5.20 15.66
N ARG A 185 7.02 5.59 16.64
CA ARG A 185 7.37 5.68 18.07
C ARG A 185 6.83 4.52 18.90
N LEU A 186 6.46 3.42 18.24
CA LEU A 186 5.87 2.21 18.82
C LEU A 186 4.46 2.42 19.44
N ASP A 187 3.80 3.53 19.14
CA ASP A 187 2.40 3.76 19.48
C ASP A 187 1.50 3.38 18.29
N TYR A 188 1.03 2.14 18.31
CA TYR A 188 0.16 1.61 17.25
C TYR A 188 -1.33 1.92 17.46
N ALA A 189 -1.71 2.39 18.66
CA ALA A 189 -3.11 2.59 19.02
C ALA A 189 -3.87 3.52 18.05
N PRO A 190 -3.32 4.66 17.58
CA PRO A 190 -4.00 5.50 16.59
C PRO A 190 -4.26 4.78 15.26
N LEU A 191 -3.32 3.98 14.77
CA LEU A 191 -3.48 3.25 13.52
C LEU A 191 -4.48 2.10 13.65
N VAL A 192 -4.45 1.36 14.77
CA VAL A 192 -5.46 0.33 15.10
C VAL A 192 -6.85 0.95 15.15
N LYS A 193 -7.00 2.13 15.79
CA LYS A 193 -8.27 2.85 15.86
C LYS A 193 -8.80 3.19 14.47
N LEU A 194 -7.94 3.65 13.54
CA LEU A 194 -8.35 3.91 12.15
C LEU A 194 -8.82 2.63 11.44
N HIS A 195 -8.12 1.51 11.63
CA HIS A 195 -8.54 0.22 11.06
C HIS A 195 -9.92 -0.18 11.60
N GLN A 196 -10.16 -0.03 12.91
CA GLN A 196 -11.45 -0.32 13.54
C GLN A 196 -12.56 0.62 13.04
N GLN A 197 -12.26 1.90 12.87
CA GLN A 197 -13.21 2.91 12.41
C GLN A 197 -13.73 2.62 11.00
N TYR A 198 -12.86 2.13 10.12
CA TYR A 198 -13.18 1.83 8.73
C TYR A 198 -13.40 0.34 8.46
N ALA A 199 -13.35 -0.53 9.48
CA ALA A 199 -13.72 -1.93 9.33
C ALA A 199 -15.19 -2.05 8.88
N SER A 200 -15.45 -2.98 7.97
CA SER A 200 -16.82 -3.35 7.60
C SER A 200 -17.55 -3.90 8.84
N ARG A 201 -18.79 -3.48 9.06
CA ARG A 201 -19.63 -3.95 10.17
C ARG A 201 -20.40 -5.20 9.76
#